data_2e74efe8899a55cdb7189f37de017503
#
_entry.id   2e74efe8899a55cdb7189f37de017503
#
_cell.length_a   1.000
_cell.length_b   1.000
_cell.length_c   1.000
_cell.angle_alpha   90.00
_cell.angle_beta   90.00
_cell.angle_gamma   90.00
#
_symmetry.space_group_name_H-M   'P 1'
#
loop_
_entity.id
_entity.type
_entity.pdbx_description
1 polymer ?
#
loop_
_entity_poly.entity_id
_entity_poly.type
_entity_poly.pdbx_seq_one_letter_code
_entity_poly.pdbx_strand_id
1 'polypeptide(L)'
;MARVDNIGLAFQTYYVYIMTNKGNSVLYTGVTSELENRCTQHRTKNYPDSFTAKYNINKLVYYERFANINDAITREKQIKAGSRKKKIDLIEKENSNWLDLFEIKVGTDWL
;
A
#
# COMPACT_ATOMS: atom_id res chain seq x y z
N MET A 1 9.54 -2.96 22.94
CA MET A 1 9.57 -2.42 22.50
C MET A 1 9.49 -2.38 22.24
N ALA A 2 9.84 -2.75 22.22
CA ALA A 2 9.82 -2.39 21.71
C ALA A 2 9.98 -2.50 21.52
N ARG A 3 10.39 -2.71 21.52
CA ARG A 3 10.75 -2.49 21.14
C ARG A 3 11.41 -2.34 21.14
N VAL A 4 11.95 -2.66 21.47
CA VAL A 4 12.60 -2.31 21.28
C VAL A 4 13.07 -2.39 21.53
N ASP A 5 13.35 -2.80 21.63
CA ASP A 5 13.72 -2.50 21.70
C ASP A 5 13.82 -2.19 21.90
N ASN A 6 14.15 -2.47 22.15
CA ASN A 6 14.18 -1.87 22.14
C ASN A 6 14.21 -1.31 22.25
N ILE A 7 14.64 -1.78 22.53
CA ILE A 7 14.85 -1.13 22.69
C ILE A 7 14.44 -0.59 22.56
N GLY A 8 14.32 -1.26 23.02
CA GLY A 8 13.33 -0.67 22.78
C GLY A 8 13.20 0.19 21.77
N LEU A 9 13.83 0.09 21.12
CA LEU A 9 13.77 1.03 20.12
C LEU A 9 13.24 0.43 18.87
N ALA A 10 11.97 0.47 18.73
CA ALA A 10 11.32 0.06 17.51
C ALA A 10 11.24 1.25 16.57
N PHE A 11 11.72 1.10 15.35
CA PHE A 11 11.53 2.11 14.32
C PHE A 11 10.29 1.74 13.55
N GLN A 12 9.28 2.60 13.64
CA GLN A 12 8.04 2.39 12.91
C GLN A 12 8.25 2.79 11.46
N THR A 13 7.83 1.93 10.54
CA THR A 13 7.82 2.22 9.12
C THR A 13 6.39 2.47 8.67
N TYR A 14 6.23 3.50 7.84
CA TYR A 14 4.93 3.84 7.26
C TYR A 14 4.98 3.67 5.76
N TYR A 15 3.88 3.26 5.18
CA TYR A 15 3.80 2.99 3.75
C TYR A 15 2.68 3.81 3.13
N VAL A 16 2.98 4.39 1.97
CA VAL A 16 1.95 4.87 1.05
C VAL A 16 1.85 3.81 -0.03
N TYR A 17 0.64 3.40 -0.35
CA TYR A 17 0.47 2.28 -1.28
C TYR A 17 -0.67 2.55 -2.24
N ILE A 18 -0.61 1.87 -3.39
CA ILE A 18 -1.72 1.87 -4.35
C ILE A 18 -2.11 0.42 -4.59
N MET A 19 -3.40 0.16 -4.46
CA MET A 19 -3.99 -1.13 -4.78
C MET A 19 -4.98 -0.98 -5.91
N THR A 20 -5.24 -2.08 -6.60
CA THR A 20 -6.16 -2.08 -7.72
C THR A 20 -6.91 -3.41 -7.78
N ASN A 21 -7.90 -3.47 -8.67
CA ASN A 21 -8.62 -4.70 -8.96
C ASN A 21 -7.90 -5.48 -10.06
N LYS A 22 -8.35 -6.70 -10.33
CA LYS A 22 -7.73 -7.59 -11.32
C LYS A 22 -7.58 -6.93 -12.68
N GLY A 23 -8.57 -6.15 -13.08
CA GLY A 23 -8.56 -5.49 -14.39
C GLY A 23 -7.84 -4.15 -14.42
N ASN A 24 -7.23 -3.73 -13.32
CA ASN A 24 -6.49 -2.46 -13.21
C ASN A 24 -7.35 -1.23 -13.53
N SER A 25 -8.65 -1.32 -13.31
CA SER A 25 -9.56 -0.25 -13.68
C SER A 25 -9.86 0.73 -12.55
N VAL A 26 -9.68 0.31 -11.30
CA VAL A 26 -9.95 1.15 -10.14
C VAL A 26 -8.70 1.21 -9.28
N LEU A 27 -8.24 2.43 -8.95
CA LEU A 27 -7.05 2.63 -8.11
C LEU A 27 -7.46 3.13 -6.74
N TYR A 28 -6.81 2.59 -5.72
CA TYR A 28 -7.02 3.01 -4.33
C TYR A 28 -5.68 3.36 -3.71
N THR A 29 -5.55 4.58 -3.18
CA THR A 29 -4.33 5.03 -2.52
C THR A 29 -4.58 5.12 -1.03
N GLY A 30 -3.65 4.59 -0.24
CA GLY A 30 -3.77 4.60 1.20
C GLY A 30 -2.44 4.78 1.90
N VAL A 31 -2.49 4.94 3.21
CA VAL A 31 -1.31 5.02 4.08
C VAL A 31 -1.53 4.08 5.24
N THR A 32 -0.48 3.36 5.65
CA THR A 32 -0.59 2.41 6.75
C THR A 32 0.78 2.18 7.38
N SER A 33 0.78 1.78 8.64
CA SER A 33 1.99 1.29 9.31
C SER A 33 2.11 -0.23 9.22
N GLU A 34 1.12 -0.91 8.64
CA GLU A 34 1.08 -2.37 8.58
C GLU A 34 0.62 -2.82 7.20
N LEU A 35 1.51 -2.70 6.22
CA LEU A 35 1.16 -2.94 4.82
C LEU A 35 0.68 -4.37 4.57
N GLU A 36 1.41 -5.35 5.10
CA GLU A 36 1.03 -6.76 4.90
C GLU A 36 -0.35 -7.04 5.47
N ASN A 37 -0.61 -6.57 6.68
CA ASN A 37 -1.88 -6.76 7.34
C ASN A 37 -3.01 -6.08 6.56
N ARG A 38 -2.75 -4.86 6.06
CA ARG A 38 -3.75 -4.12 5.30
C ARG A 38 -4.07 -4.83 3.97
N CYS A 39 -3.06 -5.37 3.29
CA CYS A 39 -3.28 -6.12 2.06
C CYS A 39 -4.13 -7.37 2.34
N THR A 40 -3.85 -8.06 3.44
CA THR A 40 -4.63 -9.22 3.84
C THR A 40 -6.08 -8.83 4.09
N GLN A 41 -6.32 -7.72 4.78
CA GLN A 41 -7.67 -7.24 5.04
C GLN A 41 -8.43 -6.94 3.75
N HIS A 42 -7.77 -6.33 2.78
CA HIS A 42 -8.41 -6.05 1.48
C HIS A 42 -8.73 -7.34 0.74
N ARG A 43 -7.83 -8.32 0.75
CA ARG A 43 -8.05 -9.59 0.06
C ARG A 43 -9.18 -10.39 0.67
N THR A 44 -9.26 -10.40 1.99
CA THR A 44 -10.28 -11.18 2.70
C THR A 44 -11.60 -10.44 2.86
N LYS A 45 -11.63 -9.16 2.43
CA LYS A 45 -12.82 -8.32 2.52
C LYS A 45 -13.34 -8.23 3.96
N ASN A 46 -12.42 -8.02 4.93
CA ASN A 46 -12.76 -7.90 6.34
C ASN A 46 -13.84 -6.85 6.60
N TYR A 47 -13.92 -5.86 5.72
CA TYR A 47 -14.93 -4.81 5.81
C TYR A 47 -15.74 -4.84 4.52
N PRO A 48 -16.75 -5.74 4.43
CA PRO A 48 -17.43 -6.01 3.15
C PRO A 48 -18.13 -4.82 2.53
N ASP A 49 -18.49 -3.82 3.33
CA ASP A 49 -19.14 -2.61 2.81
C ASP A 49 -18.14 -1.52 2.42
N SER A 50 -16.85 -1.78 2.58
CA SER A 50 -15.83 -0.79 2.23
C SER A 50 -15.71 -0.62 0.72
N PHE A 51 -15.15 0.52 0.32
CA PHE A 51 -14.88 0.80 -1.10
C PHE A 51 -14.03 -0.32 -1.72
N THR A 52 -12.97 -0.75 -1.02
CA THR A 52 -12.05 -1.74 -1.57
C THR A 52 -12.71 -3.10 -1.75
N ALA A 53 -13.57 -3.51 -0.82
CA ALA A 53 -14.30 -4.77 -0.95
C ALA A 53 -15.30 -4.71 -2.08
N LYS A 54 -16.01 -3.58 -2.19
CA LYS A 54 -17.05 -3.38 -3.20
C LYS A 54 -16.50 -3.47 -4.62
N TYR A 55 -15.30 -2.96 -4.84
CA TYR A 55 -14.69 -2.94 -6.17
C TYR A 55 -13.63 -4.01 -6.37
N ASN A 56 -13.52 -4.97 -5.44
CA ASN A 56 -12.57 -6.08 -5.51
C ASN A 56 -11.12 -5.59 -5.63
N ILE A 57 -10.77 -4.59 -4.85
CA ILE A 57 -9.43 -4.02 -4.84
C ILE A 57 -8.56 -4.86 -3.92
N ASN A 58 -7.84 -5.79 -4.52
CA ASN A 58 -7.11 -6.82 -3.78
C ASN A 58 -5.69 -7.05 -4.28
N LYS A 59 -5.22 -6.24 -5.22
CA LYS A 59 -3.88 -6.40 -5.80
C LYS A 59 -3.04 -5.18 -5.44
N LEU A 60 -1.86 -5.40 -4.83
CA LEU A 60 -0.93 -4.33 -4.48
C LEU A 60 -0.01 -4.08 -5.66
N VAL A 61 -0.01 -2.86 -6.21
CA VAL A 61 0.78 -2.55 -7.40
C VAL A 61 1.88 -1.51 -7.16
N TYR A 62 1.88 -0.84 -6.01
CA TYR A 62 2.87 0.18 -5.72
C TYR A 62 2.93 0.46 -4.23
N TYR A 63 4.15 0.73 -3.70
CA TYR A 63 4.27 1.27 -2.35
C TYR A 63 5.57 2.04 -2.18
N GLU A 64 5.58 2.97 -1.22
CA GLU A 64 6.75 3.74 -0.80
C GLU A 64 6.85 3.66 0.72
N ARG A 65 8.07 3.68 1.23
CA ARG A 65 8.33 3.62 2.67
C ARG A 65 8.68 4.99 3.22
N PHE A 66 8.25 5.25 4.44
CA PHE A 66 8.55 6.50 5.15
C PHE A 66 8.84 6.20 6.61
N ALA A 67 9.83 6.89 7.17
CA ALA A 67 10.14 6.79 8.59
C ALA A 67 9.22 7.67 9.42
N ASN A 68 8.60 8.68 8.82
CA ASN A 68 7.80 9.69 9.50
C ASN A 68 6.37 9.66 8.98
N ILE A 69 5.40 9.57 9.90
CA ILE A 69 3.99 9.49 9.51
C ILE A 69 3.52 10.74 8.76
N ASN A 70 4.02 11.91 9.13
CA ASN A 70 3.61 13.15 8.47
C ASN A 70 4.06 13.19 7.02
N ASP A 71 5.26 12.68 6.75
CA ASP A 71 5.77 12.59 5.38
C ASP A 71 4.94 11.62 4.57
N ALA A 72 4.56 10.50 5.16
CA ALA A 72 3.72 9.52 4.49
C ALA A 72 2.35 10.11 4.16
N ILE A 73 1.73 10.80 5.10
CA ILE A 73 0.42 11.42 4.88
C ILE A 73 0.51 12.49 3.78
N THR A 74 1.56 13.30 3.79
CA THR A 74 1.77 14.31 2.76
C THR A 74 1.89 13.67 1.39
N ARG A 75 2.66 12.59 1.30
CA ARG A 75 2.83 11.86 0.04
C ARG A 75 1.52 11.25 -0.44
N GLU A 76 0.76 10.65 0.46
CA GLU A 76 -0.53 10.06 0.11
C GLU A 76 -1.46 11.10 -0.48
N LYS A 77 -1.50 12.29 0.12
CA LYS A 77 -2.33 13.39 -0.38
C LYS A 77 -1.86 13.85 -1.76
N GLN A 78 -0.56 13.93 -1.97
CA GLN A 78 -0.01 14.30 -3.28
C GLN A 78 -0.43 13.32 -4.36
N ILE A 79 -0.33 12.04 -4.07
CA ILE A 79 -0.70 10.99 -5.03
C ILE A 79 -2.20 11.05 -5.31
N LYS A 80 -3.01 11.17 -4.26
CA LYS A 80 -4.46 11.25 -4.42
C LYS A 80 -4.89 12.45 -5.26
N ALA A 81 -4.22 13.57 -5.10
CA ALA A 81 -4.54 14.80 -5.85
C ALA A 81 -4.11 14.74 -7.31
N GLY A 82 -3.23 13.82 -7.66
CA GLY A 82 -2.75 13.67 -9.01
C GLY A 82 -3.78 13.04 -9.94
N SER A 83 -3.58 13.23 -11.24
CA SER A 83 -4.45 12.62 -12.24
C SER A 83 -4.29 11.11 -12.26
N ARG A 84 -5.23 10.44 -12.89
CA ARG A 84 -5.13 8.98 -13.08
C ARG A 84 -3.87 8.65 -13.86
N LYS A 85 -3.54 9.43 -14.89
CA LYS A 85 -2.34 9.20 -15.68
C LYS A 85 -1.08 9.28 -14.82
N LYS A 86 -1.01 10.25 -13.91
CA LYS A 86 0.14 10.38 -13.01
C LYS A 86 0.28 9.16 -12.10
N LYS A 87 -0.83 8.63 -11.61
CA LYS A 87 -0.82 7.43 -10.79
C LYS A 87 -0.35 6.22 -11.59
N ILE A 88 -0.82 6.08 -12.81
CA ILE A 88 -0.41 5.00 -13.71
C ILE A 88 1.08 5.11 -14.00
N ASP A 89 1.58 6.30 -14.32
CA ASP A 89 3.00 6.52 -14.59
C ASP A 89 3.84 6.13 -13.38
N LEU A 90 3.39 6.50 -12.19
CA LEU A 90 4.07 6.16 -10.95
C LEU A 90 4.16 4.64 -10.75
N ILE A 91 3.07 3.94 -10.99
CA ILE A 91 3.03 2.48 -10.88
C ILE A 91 3.96 1.85 -11.92
N GLU A 92 3.83 2.25 -13.17
CA GLU A 92 4.53 1.58 -14.26
C GLU A 92 6.02 1.86 -14.30
N LYS A 93 6.47 2.93 -13.65
CA LYS A 93 7.88 3.22 -13.55
C LYS A 93 8.64 2.07 -12.86
N GLU A 94 8.03 1.42 -11.88
CA GLU A 94 8.68 0.35 -11.14
C GLU A 94 7.99 -0.99 -11.30
N ASN A 95 6.77 -1.01 -11.78
CA ASN A 95 5.97 -2.22 -11.91
C ASN A 95 5.21 -2.17 -13.23
N SER A 96 5.96 -2.21 -14.33
CA SER A 96 5.40 -2.02 -15.66
C SER A 96 4.35 -3.05 -16.04
N ASN A 97 4.41 -4.23 -15.44
CA ASN A 97 3.48 -5.32 -15.74
C ASN A 97 2.32 -5.41 -14.75
N TRP A 98 2.23 -4.47 -13.81
CA TRP A 98 1.15 -4.44 -12.81
C TRP A 98 1.04 -5.73 -12.02
N LEU A 99 2.18 -6.29 -11.65
CA LEU A 99 2.22 -7.51 -10.86
C LEU A 99 1.70 -7.23 -9.46
N ASP A 100 1.12 -8.25 -8.84
CA ASP A 100 0.69 -8.16 -7.46
C ASP A 100 1.92 -8.26 -6.55
N LEU A 101 2.39 -7.14 -6.05
CA LEU A 101 3.59 -7.08 -5.22
C LEU A 101 3.40 -7.83 -3.90
N PHE A 102 2.17 -7.96 -3.42
CA PHE A 102 1.91 -8.73 -2.22
C PHE A 102 2.22 -10.21 -2.44
N GLU A 103 1.79 -10.75 -3.58
CA GLU A 103 2.10 -12.14 -3.93
C GLU A 103 3.60 -12.37 -4.04
N ILE A 104 4.30 -11.44 -4.68
CA ILE A 104 5.74 -11.55 -4.86
C ILE A 104 6.47 -11.47 -3.52
N LYS A 105 5.98 -10.65 -2.59
CA LYS A 105 6.65 -10.40 -1.32
C LYS A 105 6.27 -11.40 -0.22
N VAL A 106 5.21 -12.18 -0.42
CA VAL A 106 4.81 -13.17 0.59
C VAL A 106 5.97 -14.12 0.85
N GLY A 107 6.30 -14.33 2.12
CA GLY A 107 7.40 -15.19 2.51
C GLY A 107 8.77 -14.53 2.45
N THR A 108 8.85 -13.29 2.00
CA THR A 108 10.10 -12.52 2.00
C THR A 108 10.02 -11.41 3.03
N ASP A 109 11.05 -10.60 3.06
CA ASP A 109 11.14 -9.52 4.02
C ASP A 109 10.42 -8.28 3.53
N TRP A 110 9.46 -7.82 4.29
CA TRP A 110 8.69 -6.61 3.99
C TRP A 110 9.38 -5.33 4.47
N LEU A 111 10.60 -5.40 4.80
CA LEU A 111 11.37 -4.27 5.32
C LEU A 111 11.38 -3.02 4.46
#